data_7b308e2ea9856591e740f20f3ca1014a
#
_entry.id   7b308e2ea9856591e740f20f3ca1014a
#
_cell.length_a   1.000
_cell.length_b   1.000
_cell.length_c   1.000
_cell.angle_alpha   90.00
_cell.angle_beta   90.00
_cell.angle_gamma   90.00
#
_symmetry.space_group_name_H-M   'P 1'
#
loop_
_entity.id
_entity.type
_entity.pdbx_description
1 polymer ?
#
loop_
_entity_poly.entity_id
_entity_poly.type
_entity_poly.pdbx_seq_one_letter_code
_entity_poly.pdbx_strand_id
1 'polypeptide(L)'
;MSQAALKLVAKNESEKQRALEAALAQIDRAFGKGSVMKLGSNGSVVQIESISTGSLGLDMALGIGGLPKGRVIEIYGPESSGKTTLALHTVAEVQKLGGTAAFVDAEHALDPSYAQKLGVNLDDLLVSQPDTGEQALEITDTLVRSGAVDIIVIDSVAALTPRAEIEGDMGDSLPGLQARLMSQALRKLTGSISKSKCMVIFINQIRMKIGVMYGSPETTTGGNALKFYASVRLDIRRTGSIKVRDEVIGNNVKVKVVKNKIAPPFREVEFDILYGQGISKLGEIIDLGVKAGIVEKSGSWFSYNSTRIGQGRENAREFLKANPAMTAEIEKAIRDKANVLSEELLGTPEPDANEGDESL
;
A
#
# COMPACT_ATOMS: atom_id res chain seq x y z
N MET A 1 -11.85 -24.52 -46.99
CA MET A 1 -10.74 -25.39 -46.55
C MET A 1 -11.11 -26.86 -46.81
N SER A 2 -10.22 -27.66 -47.38
CA SER A 2 -10.55 -29.07 -47.70
C SER A 2 -10.61 -29.91 -46.44
N GLN A 3 -11.45 -30.96 -46.45
CA GLN A 3 -11.59 -31.93 -45.32
C GLN A 3 -10.26 -32.57 -44.89
N ALA A 4 -9.30 -32.69 -45.81
CA ALA A 4 -7.93 -33.14 -45.51
C ALA A 4 -7.13 -32.15 -44.70
N ALA A 5 -7.24 -30.84 -44.94
CA ALA A 5 -6.57 -29.80 -44.18
C ALA A 5 -7.12 -29.71 -42.74
N LEU A 6 -8.43 -29.86 -42.53
CA LEU A 6 -9.05 -29.91 -41.20
C LEU A 6 -8.59 -31.12 -40.39
N LYS A 7 -8.45 -32.32 -41.01
CA LYS A 7 -7.92 -33.52 -40.36
C LYS A 7 -6.44 -33.37 -39.96
N LEU A 8 -5.63 -32.69 -40.77
CA LEU A 8 -4.21 -32.44 -40.48
C LEU A 8 -4.06 -31.47 -39.29
N VAL A 9 -4.88 -30.42 -39.24
CA VAL A 9 -4.90 -29.46 -38.12
C VAL A 9 -5.32 -30.15 -36.84
N ALA A 10 -6.38 -30.94 -36.84
CA ALA A 10 -6.87 -31.67 -35.67
C ALA A 10 -5.84 -32.72 -35.16
N LYS A 11 -5.09 -33.36 -36.07
CA LYS A 11 -4.02 -34.29 -35.68
C LYS A 11 -2.86 -33.59 -35.01
N ASN A 12 -2.41 -32.43 -35.56
CA ASN A 12 -1.35 -31.61 -34.99
C ASN A 12 -1.75 -31.04 -33.60
N GLU A 13 -3.01 -30.63 -33.41
CA GLU A 13 -3.51 -30.20 -32.09
C GLU A 13 -3.50 -31.31 -31.07
N SER A 14 -3.91 -32.52 -31.43
CA SER A 14 -3.88 -33.71 -30.57
C SER A 14 -2.44 -34.11 -30.16
N GLU A 15 -1.47 -34.03 -31.09
CA GLU A 15 -0.05 -34.29 -30.78
C GLU A 15 0.56 -33.23 -29.87
N LYS A 16 0.23 -31.96 -30.08
CA LYS A 16 0.65 -30.86 -29.18
C LYS A 16 0.07 -31.00 -27.78
N GLN A 17 -1.19 -31.39 -27.68
CA GLN A 17 -1.84 -31.57 -26.38
C GLN A 17 -1.21 -32.72 -25.57
N ARG A 18 -0.91 -33.85 -26.21
CA ARG A 18 -0.18 -34.97 -25.58
C ARG A 18 1.22 -34.61 -25.14
N ALA A 19 1.95 -33.85 -25.97
CA ALA A 19 3.27 -33.35 -25.61
C ALA A 19 3.23 -32.40 -24.41
N LEU A 20 2.22 -31.50 -24.33
CA LEU A 20 1.99 -30.61 -23.20
C LEU A 20 1.67 -31.40 -21.92
N GLU A 21 0.79 -32.38 -21.98
CA GLU A 21 0.43 -33.22 -20.84
C GLU A 21 1.63 -34.01 -20.31
N ALA A 22 2.46 -34.54 -21.21
CA ALA A 22 3.72 -35.21 -20.82
C ALA A 22 4.70 -34.28 -20.14
N ALA A 23 4.85 -33.04 -20.66
CA ALA A 23 5.70 -32.00 -20.06
C ALA A 23 5.19 -31.59 -18.67
N LEU A 24 3.88 -31.35 -18.49
CA LEU A 24 3.28 -31.05 -17.21
C LEU A 24 3.47 -32.18 -16.20
N ALA A 25 3.29 -33.43 -16.61
CA ALA A 25 3.53 -34.61 -15.76
C ALA A 25 5.01 -34.73 -15.34
N GLN A 26 5.94 -34.36 -16.21
CA GLN A 26 7.37 -34.34 -15.90
C GLN A 26 7.69 -33.23 -14.90
N ILE A 27 7.12 -32.03 -15.06
CA ILE A 27 7.28 -30.89 -14.15
C ILE A 27 6.70 -31.24 -12.76
N ASP A 28 5.51 -31.83 -12.70
CA ASP A 28 4.89 -32.26 -11.45
C ASP A 28 5.74 -33.28 -10.69
N ARG A 29 6.42 -34.20 -11.40
CA ARG A 29 7.35 -35.16 -10.77
C ARG A 29 8.64 -34.50 -10.27
N ALA A 30 9.18 -33.55 -11.02
CA ALA A 30 10.46 -32.91 -10.70
C ALA A 30 10.35 -31.83 -9.64
N PHE A 31 9.26 -31.07 -9.64
CA PHE A 31 9.10 -29.85 -8.84
C PHE A 31 7.89 -29.87 -7.88
N GLY A 32 7.08 -30.94 -7.92
CA GLY A 32 5.87 -31.09 -7.12
C GLY A 32 4.60 -30.67 -7.85
N LYS A 33 3.46 -31.26 -7.42
CA LYS A 33 2.14 -30.94 -7.98
C LYS A 33 1.80 -29.47 -7.78
N GLY A 34 1.28 -28.82 -8.85
CA GLY A 34 0.88 -27.43 -8.83
C GLY A 34 2.00 -26.45 -9.17
N SER A 35 3.20 -26.93 -9.57
CA SER A 35 4.28 -26.08 -10.07
C SER A 35 3.90 -25.30 -11.34
N VAL A 36 2.96 -25.84 -12.13
CA VAL A 36 2.34 -25.19 -13.28
C VAL A 36 0.83 -25.32 -13.17
N MET A 37 0.10 -24.21 -13.26
CA MET A 37 -1.36 -24.17 -13.19
C MET A 37 -1.94 -23.46 -14.40
N LYS A 38 -3.08 -23.93 -14.89
CA LYS A 38 -3.89 -23.19 -15.87
C LYS A 38 -4.78 -22.21 -15.11
N LEU A 39 -4.61 -20.90 -15.32
CA LEU A 39 -5.37 -19.85 -14.63
C LEU A 39 -6.89 -19.93 -14.83
N GLY A 40 -7.38 -20.54 -15.92
CA GLY A 40 -8.80 -20.65 -16.22
C GLY A 40 -9.48 -21.98 -15.81
N SER A 41 -8.74 -22.97 -15.31
CA SER A 41 -9.30 -24.32 -15.10
C SER A 41 -10.10 -24.50 -13.80
N ASN A 42 -9.99 -23.60 -12.83
CA ASN A 42 -10.67 -23.72 -11.52
C ASN A 42 -11.69 -22.62 -11.22
N GLY A 43 -12.07 -21.77 -12.19
CA GLY A 43 -13.13 -20.77 -12.02
C GLY A 43 -12.90 -19.72 -10.91
N SER A 44 -11.85 -19.82 -10.13
CA SER A 44 -11.50 -18.85 -9.10
C SER A 44 -10.36 -17.96 -9.60
N VAL A 45 -10.71 -16.75 -10.01
CA VAL A 45 -9.77 -15.64 -9.93
C VAL A 45 -9.24 -15.67 -8.50
N VAL A 46 -7.94 -15.88 -8.31
CA VAL A 46 -7.33 -15.86 -6.96
C VAL A 46 -7.61 -14.48 -6.39
N GLN A 47 -8.62 -14.41 -5.54
CA GLN A 47 -8.99 -13.15 -4.89
C GLN A 47 -7.87 -12.78 -3.94
N ILE A 48 -7.17 -11.67 -4.23
CA ILE A 48 -6.07 -11.20 -3.39
C ILE A 48 -6.70 -10.59 -2.13
N GLU A 49 -6.37 -11.16 -0.99
CA GLU A 49 -6.77 -10.63 0.31
C GLU A 49 -6.13 -9.25 0.51
N SER A 50 -6.90 -8.31 1.04
CA SER A 50 -6.44 -6.94 1.30
C SER A 50 -6.67 -6.54 2.76
N ILE A 51 -5.91 -5.58 3.22
CA ILE A 51 -6.02 -4.94 4.53
C ILE A 51 -6.32 -3.46 4.33
N SER A 52 -7.31 -2.95 5.04
CA SER A 52 -7.64 -1.52 5.03
C SER A 52 -6.43 -0.68 5.44
N THR A 53 -6.30 0.47 4.81
CA THR A 53 -5.28 1.48 5.17
C THR A 53 -5.71 2.38 6.34
N GLY A 54 -6.97 2.26 6.78
CA GLY A 54 -7.61 3.19 7.69
C GLY A 54 -8.23 4.41 7.00
N SER A 55 -7.93 4.65 5.72
CA SER A 55 -8.54 5.67 4.86
C SER A 55 -9.51 5.00 3.89
N LEU A 56 -10.80 5.38 3.96
CA LEU A 56 -11.83 4.85 3.08
C LEU A 56 -11.56 5.20 1.61
N GLY A 57 -11.14 6.43 1.35
CA GLY A 57 -10.83 6.91 0.00
C GLY A 57 -9.64 6.15 -0.60
N LEU A 58 -8.57 5.92 0.18
CA LEU A 58 -7.41 5.20 -0.30
C LEU A 58 -7.73 3.71 -0.55
N ASP A 59 -8.51 3.08 0.32
CA ASP A 59 -8.97 1.70 0.13
C ASP A 59 -9.75 1.54 -1.19
N MET A 60 -10.61 2.51 -1.52
CA MET A 60 -11.33 2.54 -2.80
C MET A 60 -10.39 2.79 -3.99
N ALA A 61 -9.43 3.71 -3.85
CA ALA A 61 -8.45 4.02 -4.90
C ALA A 61 -7.55 2.82 -5.23
N LEU A 62 -7.26 1.98 -4.25
CA LEU A 62 -6.49 0.75 -4.44
C LEU A 62 -7.25 -0.34 -5.21
N GLY A 63 -8.56 -0.24 -5.34
CA GLY A 63 -9.40 -1.08 -6.20
C GLY A 63 -9.75 -2.46 -5.64
N ILE A 64 -9.11 -2.88 -4.55
CA ILE A 64 -9.33 -4.16 -3.86
C ILE A 64 -9.75 -3.99 -2.41
N GLY A 65 -10.08 -2.74 -2.00
CA GLY A 65 -10.52 -2.41 -0.65
C GLY A 65 -9.38 -2.26 0.38
N GLY A 66 -8.14 -2.08 -0.07
CA GLY A 66 -6.99 -1.88 0.80
C GLY A 66 -5.67 -2.32 0.18
N LEU A 67 -4.63 -2.46 1.01
CA LEU A 67 -3.31 -2.94 0.60
C LEU A 67 -3.27 -4.47 0.49
N PRO A 68 -2.62 -5.03 -0.54
CA PRO A 68 -2.61 -6.47 -0.79
C PRO A 68 -1.73 -7.24 0.19
N LYS A 69 -2.24 -8.35 0.74
CA LYS A 69 -1.45 -9.33 1.50
C LYS A 69 -0.44 -10.05 0.60
N GLY A 70 0.67 -10.47 1.18
CA GLY A 70 1.71 -11.21 0.46
C GLY A 70 2.45 -10.39 -0.60
N ARG A 71 2.53 -9.07 -0.42
CA ARG A 71 3.14 -8.14 -1.37
C ARG A 71 4.06 -7.15 -0.68
N VAL A 72 5.00 -6.63 -1.46
CA VAL A 72 5.86 -5.49 -1.09
C VAL A 72 5.13 -4.21 -1.47
N ILE A 73 5.09 -3.27 -0.54
CA ILE A 73 4.48 -1.95 -0.67
C ILE A 73 5.53 -0.90 -0.34
N GLU A 74 5.57 0.18 -1.10
CA GLU A 74 6.38 1.36 -0.79
C GLU A 74 5.47 2.55 -0.52
N ILE A 75 5.69 3.20 0.63
CA ILE A 75 5.07 4.48 0.98
C ILE A 75 6.20 5.51 1.03
N TYR A 76 6.16 6.52 0.17
CA TYR A 76 7.21 7.51 0.12
C TYR A 76 6.64 8.94 0.01
N GLY A 77 7.45 9.90 0.38
CA GLY A 77 7.07 11.31 0.35
C GLY A 77 8.04 12.17 1.17
N PRO A 78 7.81 13.49 1.19
CA PRO A 78 8.57 14.43 2.01
C PRO A 78 8.50 14.09 3.49
N GLU A 79 9.37 14.69 4.27
CA GLU A 79 9.31 14.63 5.74
C GLU A 79 7.97 15.20 6.24
N SER A 80 7.47 14.64 7.35
CA SER A 80 6.21 15.07 7.98
C SER A 80 4.97 15.01 7.08
N SER A 81 4.99 14.19 6.01
CA SER A 81 3.85 14.01 5.10
C SER A 81 2.81 13.00 5.60
N GLY A 82 3.10 12.24 6.67
CA GLY A 82 2.18 11.23 7.24
C GLY A 82 2.48 9.78 6.84
N LYS A 83 3.68 9.47 6.32
CA LYS A 83 4.09 8.10 5.93
C LYS A 83 3.93 7.10 7.07
N THR A 84 4.58 7.36 8.21
CA THR A 84 4.53 6.52 9.40
C THR A 84 3.11 6.43 9.97
N THR A 85 2.36 7.54 9.94
CA THR A 85 0.94 7.55 10.35
C THR A 85 0.11 6.58 9.53
N LEU A 86 0.23 6.60 8.19
CA LEU A 86 -0.49 5.69 7.30
C LEU A 86 -0.10 4.22 7.54
N ALA A 87 1.20 3.95 7.73
CA ALA A 87 1.69 2.61 8.05
C ALA A 87 1.17 2.11 9.39
N LEU A 88 1.18 2.95 10.45
CA LEU A 88 0.65 2.59 11.76
C LEU A 88 -0.86 2.36 11.76
N HIS A 89 -1.63 3.11 10.98
CA HIS A 89 -3.05 2.81 10.78
C HIS A 89 -3.25 1.44 10.13
N THR A 90 -2.44 1.09 9.12
CA THR A 90 -2.50 -0.24 8.51
C THR A 90 -2.15 -1.34 9.52
N VAL A 91 -1.16 -1.13 10.39
CA VAL A 91 -0.83 -2.02 11.51
C VAL A 91 -2.03 -2.20 12.43
N ALA A 92 -2.67 -1.11 12.84
CA ALA A 92 -3.86 -1.16 13.70
C ALA A 92 -5.01 -1.94 13.05
N GLU A 93 -5.22 -1.77 11.73
CA GLU A 93 -6.26 -2.53 11.00
C GLU A 93 -5.93 -4.03 10.93
N VAL A 94 -4.65 -4.43 10.77
CA VAL A 94 -4.22 -5.83 10.86
C VAL A 94 -4.50 -6.41 12.23
N GLN A 95 -4.13 -5.72 13.30
CA GLN A 95 -4.35 -6.18 14.68
C GLN A 95 -5.83 -6.30 15.04
N LYS A 96 -6.70 -5.39 14.54
CA LYS A 96 -8.16 -5.50 14.69
C LYS A 96 -8.74 -6.78 14.08
N LEU A 97 -8.10 -7.32 13.06
CA LEU A 97 -8.46 -8.60 12.43
C LEU A 97 -7.82 -9.81 13.13
N GLY A 98 -7.11 -9.61 14.24
CA GLY A 98 -6.39 -10.65 14.98
C GLY A 98 -5.05 -11.04 14.37
N GLY A 99 -4.53 -10.24 13.43
CA GLY A 99 -3.24 -10.48 12.78
C GLY A 99 -2.06 -9.97 13.62
N THR A 100 -0.89 -10.57 13.39
CA THR A 100 0.37 -10.23 14.05
C THR A 100 1.13 -9.18 13.26
N ALA A 101 1.62 -8.15 13.93
CA ALA A 101 2.34 -7.03 13.34
C ALA A 101 3.75 -6.89 13.89
N ALA A 102 4.70 -6.54 13.01
CA ALA A 102 6.05 -6.19 13.39
C ALA A 102 6.45 -4.82 12.83
N PHE A 103 7.25 -4.08 13.58
CA PHE A 103 7.78 -2.78 13.21
C PHE A 103 9.31 -2.79 13.36
N VAL A 104 9.99 -2.62 12.25
CA VAL A 104 11.46 -2.50 12.18
C VAL A 104 11.79 -1.02 12.14
N ASP A 105 12.13 -0.47 13.30
CA ASP A 105 12.41 0.94 13.52
C ASP A 105 13.90 1.22 13.33
N ALA A 106 14.30 1.40 12.08
CA ALA A 106 15.68 1.72 11.75
C ALA A 106 16.07 3.19 11.99
N GLU A 107 15.08 4.08 12.14
CA GLU A 107 15.30 5.48 12.51
C GLU A 107 15.35 5.69 14.03
N HIS A 108 14.99 4.69 14.85
CA HIS A 108 14.86 4.78 16.31
C HIS A 108 13.92 5.92 16.76
N ALA A 109 12.85 6.13 16.00
CA ALA A 109 11.97 7.29 16.15
C ALA A 109 10.49 6.93 16.39
N LEU A 110 10.18 5.64 16.60
CA LEU A 110 8.82 5.20 16.90
C LEU A 110 8.37 5.76 18.25
N ASP A 111 7.29 6.55 18.26
CA ASP A 111 6.61 7.00 19.47
C ASP A 111 5.49 6.02 19.83
N PRO A 112 5.65 5.22 20.93
CA PRO A 112 4.63 4.28 21.36
C PRO A 112 3.31 4.96 21.75
N SER A 113 3.38 6.16 22.36
CA SER A 113 2.18 6.91 22.75
C SER A 113 1.36 7.34 21.52
N TYR A 114 2.06 7.76 20.46
CA TYR A 114 1.41 8.10 19.20
C TYR A 114 0.81 6.85 18.53
N ALA A 115 1.55 5.76 18.43
CA ALA A 115 1.06 4.50 17.87
C ALA A 115 -0.22 4.02 18.60
N GLN A 116 -0.25 4.07 19.94
CA GLN A 116 -1.42 3.72 20.72
C GLN A 116 -2.63 4.60 20.42
N LYS A 117 -2.44 5.91 20.24
CA LYS A 117 -3.50 6.84 19.85
C LYS A 117 -4.08 6.55 18.47
N LEU A 118 -3.29 5.96 17.56
CA LEU A 118 -3.73 5.52 16.25
C LEU A 118 -4.47 4.16 16.29
N GLY A 119 -4.55 3.53 17.45
CA GLY A 119 -5.25 2.27 17.67
C GLY A 119 -4.36 1.03 17.59
N VAL A 120 -3.04 1.20 17.59
CA VAL A 120 -2.10 0.08 17.67
C VAL A 120 -2.10 -0.49 19.08
N ASN A 121 -2.27 -1.80 19.20
CA ASN A 121 -2.06 -2.54 20.45
C ASN A 121 -0.55 -2.75 20.64
N LEU A 122 0.03 -2.07 21.62
CA LEU A 122 1.47 -2.12 21.89
C LEU A 122 1.91 -3.45 22.47
N ASP A 123 1.05 -4.12 23.23
CA ASP A 123 1.37 -5.41 23.88
C ASP A 123 1.58 -6.53 22.85
N ASP A 124 0.93 -6.42 21.70
CA ASP A 124 1.00 -7.38 20.59
C ASP A 124 1.88 -6.89 19.41
N LEU A 125 2.54 -5.74 19.54
CA LEU A 125 3.41 -5.21 18.49
C LEU A 125 4.85 -5.69 18.70
N LEU A 126 5.39 -6.44 17.75
CA LEU A 126 6.80 -6.80 17.72
C LEU A 126 7.62 -5.61 17.22
N VAL A 127 8.55 -5.09 18.02
CA VAL A 127 9.42 -3.97 17.64
C VAL A 127 10.87 -4.44 17.60
N SER A 128 11.58 -4.09 16.52
CA SER A 128 13.02 -4.31 16.36
C SER A 128 13.71 -3.01 16.00
N GLN A 129 14.85 -2.73 16.64
CA GLN A 129 15.68 -1.56 16.39
C GLN A 129 17.09 -2.02 15.99
N PRO A 130 17.29 -2.35 14.70
CA PRO A 130 18.54 -2.89 14.21
C PRO A 130 19.62 -1.81 14.03
N ASP A 131 20.88 -2.15 14.27
CA ASP A 131 22.01 -1.24 14.09
C ASP A 131 22.45 -1.11 12.64
N THR A 132 22.19 -2.13 11.79
CA THR A 132 22.62 -2.17 10.37
C THR A 132 21.46 -2.55 9.45
N GLY A 133 21.58 -2.14 8.18
CA GLY A 133 20.61 -2.51 7.15
C GLY A 133 20.54 -4.03 6.91
N GLU A 134 21.68 -4.74 6.97
CA GLU A 134 21.73 -6.19 6.89
C GLU A 134 20.93 -6.84 8.01
N GLN A 135 21.12 -6.40 9.25
CA GLN A 135 20.39 -6.92 10.42
C GLN A 135 18.88 -6.69 10.28
N ALA A 136 18.46 -5.49 9.87
CA ALA A 136 17.06 -5.16 9.62
C ALA A 136 16.41 -6.12 8.62
N LEU A 137 17.10 -6.37 7.51
CA LEU A 137 16.58 -7.20 6.42
C LEU A 137 16.62 -8.69 6.74
N GLU A 138 17.60 -9.16 7.54
CA GLU A 138 17.66 -10.54 8.03
C GLU A 138 16.59 -10.84 9.07
N ILE A 139 16.31 -9.90 9.99
CA ILE A 139 15.18 -9.99 10.92
C ILE A 139 13.87 -10.06 10.14
N THR A 140 13.70 -9.19 9.15
CA THR A 140 12.53 -9.19 8.26
C THR A 140 12.38 -10.53 7.53
N ASP A 141 13.45 -11.08 6.95
CA ASP A 141 13.42 -12.39 6.25
C ASP A 141 13.00 -13.51 7.21
N THR A 142 13.53 -13.50 8.43
CA THR A 142 13.21 -14.50 9.44
C THR A 142 11.74 -14.44 9.85
N LEU A 143 11.21 -13.24 10.11
CA LEU A 143 9.81 -13.04 10.46
C LEU A 143 8.88 -13.43 9.31
N VAL A 144 9.17 -13.03 8.07
CA VAL A 144 8.39 -13.42 6.89
C VAL A 144 8.36 -14.93 6.71
N ARG A 145 9.52 -15.59 6.85
CA ARG A 145 9.63 -17.05 6.66
C ARG A 145 8.97 -17.87 7.75
N SER A 146 8.78 -17.31 8.93
CA SER A 146 8.02 -17.97 10.01
C SER A 146 6.56 -18.23 9.65
N GLY A 147 5.98 -17.38 8.74
CA GLY A 147 4.57 -17.45 8.38
C GLY A 147 3.61 -17.02 9.50
N ALA A 148 4.14 -16.50 10.61
CA ALA A 148 3.36 -16.10 11.78
C ALA A 148 3.07 -14.59 11.85
N VAL A 149 3.62 -13.79 10.91
CA VAL A 149 3.48 -12.34 10.89
C VAL A 149 2.71 -11.92 9.63
N ASP A 150 1.64 -11.14 9.80
CA ASP A 150 0.78 -10.67 8.71
C ASP A 150 1.28 -9.38 8.07
N ILE A 151 1.90 -8.50 8.86
CA ILE A 151 2.45 -7.23 8.39
C ILE A 151 3.80 -6.92 9.05
N ILE A 152 4.73 -6.43 8.24
CA ILE A 152 6.00 -5.87 8.71
C ILE A 152 6.15 -4.48 8.11
N VAL A 153 6.40 -3.49 8.94
CA VAL A 153 6.74 -2.12 8.54
C VAL A 153 8.23 -1.90 8.76
N ILE A 154 8.93 -1.36 7.77
CA ILE A 154 10.34 -0.96 7.86
C ILE A 154 10.39 0.57 7.72
N ASP A 155 10.74 1.26 8.79
CA ASP A 155 10.84 2.72 8.85
C ASP A 155 12.27 3.14 9.21
N SER A 156 13.05 3.66 8.30
CA SER A 156 12.81 3.83 6.88
C SER A 156 13.96 3.22 6.05
N VAL A 157 13.73 3.04 4.73
CA VAL A 157 14.80 2.58 3.81
C VAL A 157 16.02 3.49 3.87
N ALA A 158 15.83 4.80 4.10
CA ALA A 158 16.91 5.76 4.19
C ALA A 158 17.89 5.48 5.35
N ALA A 159 17.38 4.86 6.43
CA ALA A 159 18.16 4.51 7.62
C ALA A 159 18.80 3.11 7.55
N LEU A 160 18.53 2.32 6.51
CA LEU A 160 19.16 1.01 6.31
C LEU A 160 20.61 1.18 5.85
N THR A 161 21.48 1.58 6.79
CA THR A 161 22.91 1.77 6.52
C THR A 161 23.62 0.43 6.44
N PRO A 162 24.34 0.13 5.33
CA PRO A 162 25.15 -1.06 5.24
C PRO A 162 26.24 -1.12 6.31
N ARG A 163 26.50 -2.31 6.85
CA ARG A 163 27.54 -2.52 7.88
C ARG A 163 28.90 -1.95 7.47
N ALA A 164 29.30 -2.17 6.22
CA ALA A 164 30.57 -1.66 5.70
C ALA A 164 30.67 -0.12 5.71
N GLU A 165 29.54 0.58 5.65
CA GLU A 165 29.49 2.03 5.76
C GLU A 165 29.59 2.50 7.23
N ILE A 166 29.09 1.69 8.18
CA ILE A 166 29.20 1.98 9.61
C ILE A 166 30.61 1.70 10.14
N GLU A 167 31.26 0.63 9.65
CA GLU A 167 32.59 0.23 10.06
C GLU A 167 33.72 1.01 9.34
N GLY A 168 33.38 1.77 8.27
CA GLY A 168 34.33 2.62 7.54
C GLY A 168 34.66 3.92 8.27
N ASP A 169 35.69 4.61 7.81
CA ASP A 169 36.09 5.90 8.35
C ASP A 169 35.12 7.04 7.90
N MET A 170 34.99 8.07 8.73
CA MET A 170 34.19 9.24 8.39
C MET A 170 34.76 9.94 7.14
N GLY A 171 33.95 9.97 6.08
CA GLY A 171 34.32 10.55 4.78
C GLY A 171 34.59 9.52 3.70
N ASP A 172 34.62 8.24 4.01
CA ASP A 172 34.68 7.17 3.02
C ASP A 172 33.47 7.23 2.09
N SER A 173 33.73 7.18 0.79
CA SER A 173 32.69 7.17 -0.22
C SER A 173 32.50 5.74 -0.72
N LEU A 174 31.40 5.09 -0.33
CA LEU A 174 31.04 3.73 -0.73
C LEU A 174 29.75 3.73 -1.59
N PRO A 175 29.83 4.24 -2.83
CA PRO A 175 28.64 4.46 -3.64
C PRO A 175 27.90 3.15 -3.96
N GLY A 176 26.59 3.19 -3.80
CA GLY A 176 25.69 2.13 -4.23
C GLY A 176 25.60 0.90 -3.31
N LEU A 177 26.26 0.88 -2.14
CA LEU A 177 26.16 -0.24 -1.20
C LEU A 177 24.71 -0.48 -0.75
N GLN A 178 23.99 0.58 -0.34
CA GLN A 178 22.59 0.47 0.05
C GLN A 178 21.71 -0.07 -1.09
N ALA A 179 21.93 0.37 -2.33
CA ALA A 179 21.18 -0.12 -3.48
C ALA A 179 21.45 -1.59 -3.78
N ARG A 180 22.70 -2.07 -3.59
CA ARG A 180 23.07 -3.50 -3.71
C ARG A 180 22.41 -4.33 -2.62
N LEU A 181 22.44 -3.85 -1.36
CA LEU A 181 21.80 -4.49 -0.21
C LEU A 181 20.31 -4.65 -0.46
N MET A 182 19.62 -3.59 -0.85
CA MET A 182 18.19 -3.61 -1.17
C MET A 182 17.87 -4.56 -2.33
N SER A 183 18.67 -4.56 -3.39
CA SER A 183 18.48 -5.46 -4.53
C SER A 183 18.62 -6.92 -4.14
N GLN A 184 19.59 -7.26 -3.29
CA GLN A 184 19.81 -8.61 -2.80
C GLN A 184 18.66 -9.06 -1.88
N ALA A 185 18.28 -8.22 -0.92
CA ALA A 185 17.21 -8.50 0.03
C ALA A 185 15.86 -8.71 -0.66
N LEU A 186 15.47 -7.82 -1.56
CA LEU A 186 14.18 -7.92 -2.25
C LEU A 186 14.08 -9.16 -3.13
N ARG A 187 15.19 -9.58 -3.79
CA ARG A 187 15.21 -10.86 -4.52
C ARG A 187 14.95 -12.05 -3.61
N LYS A 188 15.49 -12.05 -2.39
CA LYS A 188 15.33 -13.10 -1.41
C LYS A 188 13.93 -13.08 -0.77
N LEU A 189 13.46 -11.89 -0.37
CA LEU A 189 12.22 -11.68 0.35
C LEU A 189 10.97 -11.94 -0.48
N THR A 190 10.95 -11.54 -1.77
CA THR A 190 9.72 -11.53 -2.58
C THR A 190 9.06 -12.90 -2.66
N GLY A 191 9.84 -13.97 -2.82
CA GLY A 191 9.31 -15.34 -2.86
C GLY A 191 8.71 -15.80 -1.53
N SER A 192 9.37 -15.46 -0.41
CA SER A 192 8.92 -15.77 0.94
C SER A 192 7.68 -14.97 1.31
N ILE A 193 7.64 -13.67 1.01
CA ILE A 193 6.50 -12.76 1.22
C ILE A 193 5.24 -13.30 0.54
N SER A 194 5.35 -13.71 -0.73
CA SER A 194 4.21 -14.27 -1.47
C SER A 194 3.68 -15.57 -0.87
N LYS A 195 4.57 -16.44 -0.37
CA LYS A 195 4.20 -17.74 0.22
C LYS A 195 3.59 -17.59 1.61
N SER A 196 4.14 -16.73 2.45
CA SER A 196 3.67 -16.47 3.81
C SER A 196 2.42 -15.60 3.87
N LYS A 197 2.05 -14.94 2.75
CA LYS A 197 1.02 -13.90 2.68
C LYS A 197 1.29 -12.69 3.59
N CYS A 198 2.52 -12.54 4.12
CA CYS A 198 2.93 -11.39 4.90
C CYS A 198 2.97 -10.14 4.01
N MET A 199 2.42 -9.02 4.46
CA MET A 199 2.57 -7.71 3.82
C MET A 199 3.84 -7.05 4.33
N VAL A 200 4.70 -6.54 3.44
CA VAL A 200 5.89 -5.78 3.86
C VAL A 200 5.81 -4.36 3.31
N ILE A 201 5.72 -3.39 4.23
CA ILE A 201 5.67 -1.96 3.92
C ILE A 201 7.05 -1.37 4.15
N PHE A 202 7.64 -0.81 3.09
CA PHE A 202 8.84 0.01 3.16
C PHE A 202 8.45 1.49 3.15
N ILE A 203 8.78 2.19 4.22
CA ILE A 203 8.69 3.66 4.25
C ILE A 203 9.97 4.22 3.64
N ASN A 204 9.83 5.19 2.74
CA ASN A 204 10.97 5.75 2.02
C ASN A 204 10.93 7.28 1.99
N GLN A 205 12.10 7.88 1.83
CA GLN A 205 12.28 9.32 1.75
C GLN A 205 12.58 9.72 0.30
N ILE A 206 12.20 10.94 -0.06
CA ILE A 206 12.53 11.55 -1.34
C ILE A 206 13.92 12.19 -1.26
N ARG A 207 14.69 12.03 -2.31
CA ARG A 207 15.97 12.72 -2.55
C ARG A 207 15.91 13.39 -3.91
N MET A 208 16.68 14.45 -4.07
CA MET A 208 16.79 15.19 -5.33
C MET A 208 18.03 14.71 -6.09
N LYS A 209 17.86 14.30 -7.34
CA LYS A 209 18.97 14.03 -8.27
C LYS A 209 19.58 15.33 -8.72
N ILE A 210 20.90 15.46 -8.60
CA ILE A 210 21.63 16.63 -9.06
C ILE A 210 21.79 16.55 -10.60
N GLY A 211 21.62 17.67 -11.31
CA GLY A 211 21.90 17.76 -12.75
C GLY A 211 20.78 17.28 -13.67
N VAL A 212 19.59 16.99 -13.16
CA VAL A 212 18.43 16.65 -14.01
C VAL A 212 17.85 17.93 -14.63
N MET A 213 18.03 18.10 -15.94
CA MET A 213 17.50 19.26 -16.69
C MET A 213 16.06 19.02 -17.21
N TYR A 214 15.67 17.77 -17.41
CA TYR A 214 14.35 17.37 -17.90
C TYR A 214 13.78 16.23 -17.06
N GLY A 215 12.45 16.18 -16.88
CA GLY A 215 11.77 15.18 -16.05
C GLY A 215 11.79 15.53 -14.56
N SER A 216 11.33 14.61 -13.72
CA SER A 216 11.30 14.80 -12.27
C SER A 216 12.69 14.55 -11.66
N PRO A 217 13.25 15.51 -10.91
CA PRO A 217 14.50 15.31 -10.18
C PRO A 217 14.32 14.42 -8.94
N GLU A 218 13.08 14.14 -8.53
CA GLU A 218 12.79 13.36 -7.34
C GLU A 218 13.10 11.88 -7.53
N THR A 219 13.74 11.29 -6.54
CA THR A 219 13.98 9.84 -6.46
C THR A 219 13.88 9.36 -5.03
N THR A 220 13.62 8.07 -4.82
CA THR A 220 13.63 7.46 -3.50
C THR A 220 15.00 6.87 -3.18
N THR A 221 15.32 6.70 -1.87
CA THR A 221 16.56 6.08 -1.41
C THR A 221 16.58 4.56 -1.66
N GLY A 222 17.75 3.91 -1.57
CA GLY A 222 17.88 2.46 -1.74
C GLY A 222 17.91 1.98 -3.20
N GLY A 223 18.08 2.89 -4.17
CA GLY A 223 18.19 2.57 -5.60
C GLY A 223 16.86 2.23 -6.25
N ASN A 224 16.91 1.55 -7.40
CA ASN A 224 15.71 1.27 -8.20
C ASN A 224 15.01 -0.05 -7.86
N ALA A 225 15.64 -0.94 -7.08
CA ALA A 225 15.10 -2.28 -6.84
C ALA A 225 13.68 -2.25 -6.25
N LEU A 226 13.43 -1.40 -5.25
CA LEU A 226 12.13 -1.30 -4.60
C LEU A 226 11.04 -0.83 -5.58
N LYS A 227 11.36 0.06 -6.52
CA LYS A 227 10.43 0.50 -7.58
C LYS A 227 9.93 -0.66 -8.44
N PHE A 228 10.78 -1.66 -8.71
CA PHE A 228 10.41 -2.85 -9.50
C PHE A 228 9.68 -3.90 -8.66
N TYR A 229 10.18 -4.19 -7.45
CA TYR A 229 9.63 -5.25 -6.60
C TYR A 229 8.31 -4.87 -5.93
N ALA A 230 8.09 -3.60 -5.58
CA ALA A 230 6.83 -3.14 -5.01
C ALA A 230 5.65 -3.43 -5.96
N SER A 231 4.58 -3.97 -5.38
CA SER A 231 3.29 -4.17 -6.07
C SER A 231 2.42 -2.92 -6.03
N VAL A 232 2.55 -2.14 -4.96
CA VAL A 232 1.88 -0.85 -4.77
C VAL A 232 2.93 0.17 -4.34
N ARG A 233 2.87 1.38 -4.91
CA ARG A 233 3.68 2.53 -4.50
C ARG A 233 2.76 3.71 -4.28
N LEU A 234 2.88 4.32 -3.10
CA LEU A 234 2.09 5.45 -2.66
C LEU A 234 3.00 6.67 -2.45
N ASP A 235 2.72 7.75 -3.19
CA ASP A 235 3.32 9.06 -2.96
C ASP A 235 2.39 9.85 -2.04
N ILE A 236 2.86 10.19 -0.82
CA ILE A 236 2.08 10.90 0.18
C ILE A 236 2.65 12.30 0.41
N ARG A 237 1.80 13.31 0.25
CA ARG A 237 2.20 14.72 0.34
C ARG A 237 1.23 15.52 1.18
N ARG A 238 1.76 16.41 2.00
CA ARG A 238 0.97 17.42 2.69
C ARG A 238 0.59 18.52 1.69
N THR A 239 -0.71 18.83 1.61
CA THR A 239 -1.27 19.87 0.74
C THR A 239 -1.66 21.15 1.49
N GLY A 240 -1.94 21.04 2.80
CA GLY A 240 -2.36 22.16 3.60
C GLY A 240 -2.34 21.88 5.10
N SER A 241 -2.72 22.87 5.89
CA SER A 241 -2.91 22.75 7.34
C SER A 241 -4.37 22.95 7.69
N ILE A 242 -4.88 22.13 8.60
CA ILE A 242 -6.22 22.27 9.17
C ILE A 242 -6.13 23.16 10.39
N LYS A 243 -6.90 24.22 10.40
CA LYS A 243 -6.94 25.18 11.50
C LYS A 243 -8.35 25.24 12.11
N VAL A 244 -8.40 25.27 13.42
CA VAL A 244 -9.61 25.60 14.16
C VAL A 244 -9.32 26.88 14.95
N ARG A 245 -10.00 27.97 14.58
CA ARG A 245 -9.64 29.33 15.00
C ARG A 245 -8.19 29.64 14.57
N ASP A 246 -7.27 29.87 15.49
CA ASP A 246 -5.85 30.17 15.23
C ASP A 246 -4.91 28.97 15.46
N GLU A 247 -5.44 27.82 15.91
CA GLU A 247 -4.65 26.64 16.23
C GLU A 247 -4.63 25.67 15.06
N VAL A 248 -3.43 25.16 14.71
CA VAL A 248 -3.25 24.10 13.71
C VAL A 248 -3.48 22.76 14.37
N ILE A 249 -4.55 22.08 13.99
CA ILE A 249 -4.97 20.81 14.58
C ILE A 249 -4.63 19.59 13.71
N GLY A 250 -4.15 19.81 12.50
CA GLY A 250 -3.84 18.71 11.57
C GLY A 250 -3.37 19.22 10.21
N ASN A 251 -3.22 18.27 9.30
CA ASN A 251 -2.82 18.52 7.92
C ASN A 251 -3.80 17.86 6.94
N ASN A 252 -4.06 18.56 5.83
CA ASN A 252 -4.60 17.92 4.64
C ASN A 252 -3.48 17.17 3.93
N VAL A 253 -3.74 15.95 3.53
CA VAL A 253 -2.77 15.08 2.90
C VAL A 253 -3.36 14.52 1.62
N LYS A 254 -2.53 14.49 0.58
CA LYS A 254 -2.83 13.89 -0.72
C LYS A 254 -1.98 12.65 -0.91
N VAL A 255 -2.60 11.55 -1.30
CA VAL A 255 -1.93 10.29 -1.63
C VAL A 255 -2.20 9.95 -3.09
N LYS A 256 -1.14 9.79 -3.86
CA LYS A 256 -1.18 9.30 -5.26
C LYS A 256 -0.76 7.83 -5.31
N VAL A 257 -1.57 7.00 -5.91
CA VAL A 257 -1.24 5.59 -6.21
C VAL A 257 -0.40 5.55 -7.47
N VAL A 258 0.93 5.70 -7.33
CA VAL A 258 1.85 5.81 -8.49
C VAL A 258 2.02 4.48 -9.20
N LYS A 259 1.97 3.38 -8.48
CA LYS A 259 2.06 2.03 -9.04
C LYS A 259 1.06 1.12 -8.34
N ASN A 260 0.35 0.33 -9.14
CA ASN A 260 -0.53 -0.71 -8.64
C ASN A 260 -0.55 -1.89 -9.64
N LYS A 261 -0.09 -3.07 -9.22
CA LYS A 261 -0.09 -4.29 -10.04
C LYS A 261 -1.41 -5.05 -9.99
N ILE A 262 -2.40 -4.57 -9.23
CA ILE A 262 -3.62 -5.33 -8.90
C ILE A 262 -4.87 -4.63 -9.45
N ALA A 263 -4.82 -3.30 -9.56
CA ALA A 263 -5.88 -2.45 -10.11
C ALA A 263 -5.25 -1.29 -10.89
N PRO A 264 -6.02 -0.52 -11.68
CA PRO A 264 -5.50 0.65 -12.39
C PRO A 264 -4.83 1.64 -11.43
N PRO A 265 -3.58 2.07 -11.72
CA PRO A 265 -2.86 3.06 -10.92
C PRO A 265 -3.31 4.49 -11.21
N PHE A 266 -2.57 5.46 -10.68
CA PHE A 266 -2.66 6.92 -10.87
C PHE A 266 -3.90 7.59 -10.26
N ARG A 267 -4.64 6.88 -9.40
CA ARG A 267 -5.71 7.49 -8.61
C ARG A 267 -5.13 8.33 -7.48
N GLU A 268 -5.79 9.44 -7.20
CA GLU A 268 -5.40 10.36 -6.14
C GLU A 268 -6.55 10.48 -5.13
N VAL A 269 -6.18 10.55 -3.85
CA VAL A 269 -7.12 10.74 -2.75
C VAL A 269 -6.59 11.79 -1.79
N GLU A 270 -7.50 12.54 -1.21
CA GLU A 270 -7.19 13.53 -0.17
C GLU A 270 -7.95 13.18 1.09
N PHE A 271 -7.26 13.27 2.22
CA PHE A 271 -7.84 13.10 3.54
C PHE A 271 -7.10 13.93 4.59
N ASP A 272 -7.70 14.04 5.75
CA ASP A 272 -7.16 14.77 6.87
C ASP A 272 -6.39 13.86 7.81
N ILE A 273 -5.21 14.29 8.25
CA ILE A 273 -4.49 13.71 9.39
C ILE A 273 -4.57 14.71 10.54
N LEU A 274 -5.26 14.33 11.62
CA LEU A 274 -5.41 15.14 12.82
C LEU A 274 -4.31 14.77 13.83
N TYR A 275 -3.73 15.77 14.47
CA TYR A 275 -2.68 15.55 15.44
C TYR A 275 -3.20 14.77 16.65
N GLY A 276 -2.50 13.70 17.01
CA GLY A 276 -2.88 12.81 18.10
C GLY A 276 -4.10 11.90 17.83
N GLN A 277 -4.70 11.96 16.63
CA GLN A 277 -5.84 11.10 16.24
C GLN A 277 -5.58 10.32 14.95
N GLY A 278 -4.65 10.81 14.09
CA GLY A 278 -4.34 10.20 12.81
C GLY A 278 -5.36 10.51 11.71
N ILE A 279 -5.59 9.56 10.82
CA ILE A 279 -6.49 9.71 9.67
C ILE A 279 -7.94 9.92 10.13
N SER A 280 -8.55 11.00 9.67
CA SER A 280 -9.93 11.36 10.00
C SER A 280 -10.94 10.57 9.17
N LYS A 281 -11.12 9.28 9.49
CA LYS A 281 -12.06 8.39 8.78
C LYS A 281 -13.49 8.96 8.73
N LEU A 282 -13.96 9.56 9.82
CA LEU A 282 -15.29 10.18 9.86
C LEU A 282 -15.39 11.40 8.93
N GLY A 283 -14.31 12.18 8.82
CA GLY A 283 -14.23 13.28 7.85
C GLY A 283 -14.32 12.78 6.41
N GLU A 284 -13.61 11.69 6.07
CA GLU A 284 -13.70 11.07 4.76
C GLU A 284 -15.10 10.54 4.45
N ILE A 285 -15.78 9.91 5.43
CA ILE A 285 -17.13 9.39 5.26
C ILE A 285 -18.09 10.54 4.89
N ILE A 286 -17.95 11.71 5.53
CA ILE A 286 -18.77 12.89 5.18
C ILE A 286 -18.46 13.36 3.77
N ASP A 287 -17.18 13.57 3.45
CA ASP A 287 -16.76 14.15 2.17
C ASP A 287 -17.08 13.21 0.99
N LEU A 288 -16.77 11.91 1.14
CA LEU A 288 -17.12 10.89 0.15
C LEU A 288 -18.62 10.65 0.05
N GLY A 289 -19.32 10.69 1.19
CA GLY A 289 -20.79 10.60 1.24
C GLY A 289 -21.47 11.73 0.46
N VAL A 290 -20.95 12.95 0.57
CA VAL A 290 -21.43 14.10 -0.22
C VAL A 290 -21.12 13.91 -1.71
N LYS A 291 -19.90 13.55 -2.07
CA LYS A 291 -19.50 13.27 -3.46
C LYS A 291 -20.35 12.15 -4.08
N ALA A 292 -20.66 11.12 -3.30
CA ALA A 292 -21.49 10.01 -3.74
C ALA A 292 -23.00 10.32 -3.76
N GLY A 293 -23.43 11.50 -3.29
CA GLY A 293 -24.84 11.87 -3.16
C GLY A 293 -25.60 10.98 -2.15
N ILE A 294 -24.89 10.42 -1.16
CA ILE A 294 -25.45 9.65 -0.04
C ILE A 294 -25.74 10.56 1.13
N VAL A 295 -24.82 11.49 1.41
CA VAL A 295 -24.99 12.56 2.38
C VAL A 295 -25.38 13.84 1.61
N GLU A 296 -26.49 14.42 1.98
CA GLU A 296 -26.97 15.68 1.40
C GLU A 296 -26.26 16.86 2.06
N LYS A 297 -25.80 17.82 1.26
CA LYS A 297 -25.25 19.09 1.74
C LYS A 297 -26.07 20.25 1.22
N SER A 298 -26.70 20.98 2.12
CA SER A 298 -27.44 22.19 1.82
C SER A 298 -26.86 23.36 2.59
N GLY A 299 -26.13 24.24 1.89
CA GLY A 299 -25.35 25.30 2.52
C GLY A 299 -24.32 24.72 3.50
N SER A 300 -24.43 25.08 4.78
CA SER A 300 -23.57 24.56 5.86
C SER A 300 -24.11 23.28 6.53
N TRP A 301 -25.33 22.83 6.18
CA TRP A 301 -25.99 21.69 6.80
C TRP A 301 -25.69 20.38 6.05
N PHE A 302 -25.44 19.34 6.83
CA PHE A 302 -25.32 17.96 6.34
C PHE A 302 -26.50 17.13 6.82
N SER A 303 -27.05 16.29 5.96
CA SER A 303 -28.21 15.43 6.25
C SER A 303 -28.02 14.03 5.66
N TYR A 304 -28.54 13.02 6.32
CA TYR A 304 -28.63 11.65 5.85
C TYR A 304 -30.01 11.08 6.11
N ASN A 305 -30.70 10.56 5.09
CA ASN A 305 -32.07 10.04 5.18
C ASN A 305 -33.01 11.02 5.89
N SER A 306 -33.02 12.30 5.47
CA SER A 306 -33.80 13.39 6.05
C SER A 306 -33.44 13.76 7.50
N THR A 307 -32.47 13.10 8.12
CA THR A 307 -31.95 13.42 9.45
C THR A 307 -30.80 14.40 9.34
N ARG A 308 -30.88 15.54 10.03
CA ARG A 308 -29.77 16.49 10.11
C ARG A 308 -28.67 15.92 10.98
N ILE A 309 -27.46 15.77 10.42
CA ILE A 309 -26.27 15.23 11.11
C ILE A 309 -25.33 16.31 11.63
N GLY A 310 -25.49 17.57 11.17
CA GLY A 310 -24.71 18.68 11.72
C GLY A 310 -24.68 19.92 10.84
N GLN A 311 -24.41 21.07 11.48
CA GLN A 311 -24.08 22.30 10.79
C GLN A 311 -22.57 22.48 10.80
N GLY A 312 -21.94 22.45 9.62
CA GLY A 312 -20.49 22.38 9.46
C GLY A 312 -19.93 20.97 9.60
N ARG A 313 -18.75 20.77 8.99
CA ARG A 313 -18.11 19.45 8.89
C ARG A 313 -17.72 18.86 10.26
N GLU A 314 -17.27 19.71 11.18
CA GLU A 314 -16.88 19.28 12.52
C GLU A 314 -18.06 18.77 13.35
N ASN A 315 -19.19 19.50 13.34
CA ASN A 315 -20.39 19.05 14.05
C ASN A 315 -20.96 17.75 13.45
N ALA A 316 -20.90 17.60 12.13
CA ALA A 316 -21.29 16.36 11.46
C ALA A 316 -20.37 15.20 11.86
N ARG A 317 -19.05 15.44 11.98
CA ARG A 317 -18.08 14.44 12.45
C ARG A 317 -18.38 14.00 13.89
N GLU A 318 -18.61 14.93 14.81
CA GLU A 318 -18.94 14.60 16.20
C GLU A 318 -20.29 13.87 16.31
N PHE A 319 -21.27 14.23 15.49
CA PHE A 319 -22.53 13.51 15.41
C PHE A 319 -22.33 12.06 14.94
N LEU A 320 -21.58 11.83 13.87
CA LEU A 320 -21.28 10.47 13.37
C LEU A 320 -20.48 9.65 14.38
N LYS A 321 -19.58 10.28 15.14
CA LYS A 321 -18.85 9.62 16.23
C LYS A 321 -19.78 9.11 17.33
N ALA A 322 -20.81 9.87 17.64
CA ALA A 322 -21.86 9.49 18.63
C ALA A 322 -22.86 8.47 18.07
N ASN A 323 -22.93 8.28 16.75
CA ASN A 323 -23.90 7.41 16.07
C ASN A 323 -23.21 6.36 15.18
N PRO A 324 -22.51 5.35 15.75
CA PRO A 324 -21.70 4.39 15.00
C PRO A 324 -22.52 3.51 14.03
N ALA A 325 -23.78 3.21 14.35
CA ALA A 325 -24.65 2.45 13.45
C ALA A 325 -24.91 3.22 12.14
N MET A 326 -25.28 4.50 12.23
CA MET A 326 -25.47 5.36 11.05
C MET A 326 -24.17 5.54 10.27
N THR A 327 -23.05 5.66 10.97
CA THR A 327 -21.72 5.76 10.33
C THR A 327 -21.42 4.52 9.49
N ALA A 328 -21.67 3.32 10.02
CA ALA A 328 -21.48 2.06 9.30
C ALA A 328 -22.42 1.92 8.09
N GLU A 329 -23.69 2.40 8.20
CA GLU A 329 -24.62 2.42 7.06
C GLU A 329 -24.13 3.33 5.94
N ILE A 330 -23.68 4.54 6.27
CA ILE A 330 -23.14 5.49 5.29
C ILE A 330 -21.87 4.94 4.65
N GLU A 331 -20.93 4.39 5.45
CA GLU A 331 -19.71 3.78 4.93
C GLU A 331 -20.01 2.63 3.96
N LYS A 332 -20.95 1.75 4.33
CA LYS A 332 -21.38 0.65 3.46
C LYS A 332 -21.98 1.15 2.16
N ALA A 333 -22.89 2.13 2.23
CA ALA A 333 -23.49 2.72 1.03
C ALA A 333 -22.47 3.38 0.11
N ILE A 334 -21.43 4.03 0.67
CA ILE A 334 -20.31 4.58 -0.10
C ILE A 334 -19.53 3.46 -0.80
N ARG A 335 -19.19 2.37 -0.09
CA ARG A 335 -18.45 1.23 -0.67
C ARG A 335 -19.24 0.55 -1.78
N ASP A 336 -20.54 0.33 -1.59
CA ASP A 336 -21.41 -0.28 -2.60
C ASP A 336 -21.49 0.59 -3.86
N LYS A 337 -21.56 1.91 -3.70
CA LYS A 337 -21.63 2.86 -4.80
C LYS A 337 -20.28 3.06 -5.50
N ALA A 338 -19.16 2.91 -4.78
CA ALA A 338 -17.83 3.05 -5.31
C ALA A 338 -17.50 2.02 -6.41
N ASN A 339 -18.05 0.82 -6.30
CA ASN A 339 -17.91 -0.21 -7.34
C ASN A 339 -18.58 0.20 -8.66
N VAL A 340 -19.57 1.11 -8.61
CA VAL A 340 -20.32 1.59 -9.77
C VAL A 340 -19.77 2.92 -10.30
N LEU A 341 -19.22 3.77 -9.43
CA LEU A 341 -18.84 5.16 -9.73
C LEU A 341 -17.35 5.45 -9.45
N SER A 342 -16.49 4.44 -9.52
CA SER A 342 -15.07 4.58 -9.15
C SER A 342 -14.32 5.69 -9.92
N GLU A 343 -14.73 6.01 -11.14
CA GLU A 343 -14.14 7.08 -11.96
C GLU A 343 -14.59 8.48 -11.53
N GLU A 344 -15.87 8.65 -11.16
CA GLU A 344 -16.41 9.94 -10.75
C GLU A 344 -16.01 10.33 -9.30
N LEU A 345 -15.89 9.34 -8.40
CA LEU A 345 -15.56 9.58 -6.98
C LEU A 345 -14.08 9.87 -6.74
N LEU A 346 -13.20 9.32 -7.56
CA LEU A 346 -11.74 9.35 -7.37
C LEU A 346 -11.01 10.22 -8.39
N GLY A 347 -11.72 10.84 -9.33
CA GLY A 347 -11.16 11.61 -10.44
C GLY A 347 -10.60 10.72 -11.55
N THR A 348 -10.65 11.22 -12.78
CA THR A 348 -9.92 10.63 -13.92
C THR A 348 -8.43 10.79 -13.70
N PRO A 349 -7.61 9.75 -13.93
CA PRO A 349 -6.17 9.90 -13.90
C PRO A 349 -5.74 10.93 -14.95
N GLU A 350 -5.16 12.04 -14.55
CA GLU A 350 -4.44 12.88 -15.52
C GLU A 350 -3.22 12.07 -15.98
N PRO A 351 -3.00 11.92 -17.30
CA PRO A 351 -1.80 11.29 -17.80
C PRO A 351 -0.60 12.13 -17.35
N ASP A 352 0.30 11.52 -16.58
CA ASP A 352 1.56 12.15 -16.20
C ASP A 352 2.34 12.47 -17.50
N ALA A 353 2.51 13.75 -17.79
CA ALA A 353 3.30 14.25 -18.91
C ALA A 353 4.81 13.90 -18.80
N ASN A 354 5.21 13.09 -17.82
CA ASN A 354 6.60 12.84 -17.43
C ASN A 354 7.05 11.38 -17.38
N GLU A 355 6.25 10.41 -17.86
CA GLU A 355 6.81 9.07 -18.14
C GLU A 355 7.36 9.03 -19.58
N GLY A 356 8.32 9.89 -19.87
CA GLY A 356 9.21 9.79 -21.01
C GLY A 356 10.29 8.76 -20.71
N ASP A 357 10.14 7.59 -21.32
CA ASP A 357 11.21 6.72 -21.82
C ASP A 357 12.44 6.51 -20.90
N GLU A 358 12.28 5.70 -19.85
CA GLU A 358 13.42 4.99 -19.22
C GLU A 358 13.59 3.60 -19.91
N SER A 359 13.68 3.54 -21.24
CA SER A 359 14.22 2.41 -21.97
C SER A 359 15.61 2.78 -22.45
N LEU A 360 16.63 2.50 -21.65
CA LEU A 360 17.96 2.02 -22.08
C LEU A 360 18.85 1.84 -20.85
#